data_bcc1b0a98eb2b9c8d7985667497a35bc
#
_entry.id   bcc1b0a98eb2b9c8d7985667497a35bc
#
_cell.length_a   1.000
_cell.length_b   1.000
_cell.length_c   1.000
_cell.angle_alpha   90.00
_cell.angle_beta   90.00
_cell.angle_gamma   90.00
#
_symmetry.space_group_name_H-M   'P 1'
#
loop_
_entity.id
_entity.type
_entity.pdbx_description
1 polymer ?
#
loop_
_entity_poly.entity_id
_entity_poly.type
_entity_poly.pdbx_seq_one_letter_code
_entity_poly.pdbx_strand_id
1 'polypeptide(L)'
;MLRELLTASHLMSMEQLPGAVCEYAKDVGVHDVLIYVADLQQTVLRLLTGKGHDAGRDPGDEVAEYPIQGTLPGRAYQTVEAVTGRVFDDGRCERWLPVLDGAERIGVIRVTIRTDDAQAMADAEYLAGIVALIIVSKGPYSDSLSRLMRTGPMTVSAEIQWRLMPPLTFANDQVVIGAALEPAYRLGGDTFDYALAGDTVHLAVFDAMGHDTAAGLTSALAVAACRNARLQGAGLVETGQRIEDELVEQAGGRFVTAALAELNIRTGDLSWVLYGHPEPVVLRGGRKVRELKCSPGTPLGTDLEIVPEVCTVQLEPGDRLLLYSDGIIEARDPDRHEFGFQRFVDFIVRSNADGMAVPETLRRLIHSILGHHDGRLDDDATVLLLEWHGPHGVPRDDMAPIKSP
;
A
#
# COMPACT_ATOMS: atom_id res chain seq x y z
N MET A 1 -10.57 19.85 -22.70
CA MET A 1 -9.37 19.33 -22.01
C MET A 1 -9.53 17.91 -21.50
N LEU A 2 -10.24 17.59 -20.39
CA LEU A 2 -10.27 16.25 -19.76
C LEU A 2 -10.72 15.13 -20.69
N ARG A 3 -11.79 15.34 -21.48
CA ARG A 3 -12.29 14.36 -22.47
C ARG A 3 -11.25 14.06 -23.54
N GLU A 4 -10.54 15.05 -24.01
CA GLU A 4 -9.54 14.93 -25.08
C GLU A 4 -8.29 14.22 -24.58
N LEU A 5 -7.79 14.56 -23.37
CA LEU A 5 -6.70 13.84 -22.73
C LEU A 5 -7.05 12.39 -22.50
N LEU A 6 -8.25 12.10 -21.99
CA LEU A 6 -8.72 10.72 -21.79
C LEU A 6 -8.79 9.96 -23.13
N THR A 7 -9.31 10.58 -24.19
CA THR A 7 -9.36 9.96 -25.53
C THR A 7 -7.94 9.72 -26.07
N ALA A 8 -7.03 10.69 -25.96
CA ALA A 8 -5.65 10.55 -26.39
C ALA A 8 -4.91 9.45 -25.61
N SER A 9 -5.25 9.26 -24.32
CA SER A 9 -4.60 8.27 -23.46
C SER A 9 -4.77 6.83 -23.94
N HIS A 10 -5.80 6.50 -24.74
CA HIS A 10 -6.03 5.12 -25.19
C HIS A 10 -4.84 4.52 -25.97
N LEU A 11 -4.19 5.33 -26.82
CA LEU A 11 -3.05 4.90 -27.64
C LEU A 11 -1.70 5.48 -27.18
N MET A 12 -1.71 6.24 -26.10
CA MET A 12 -0.53 6.89 -25.54
C MET A 12 0.36 5.90 -24.80
N SER A 13 1.68 6.04 -24.93
CA SER A 13 2.64 5.39 -24.04
C SER A 13 2.86 6.21 -22.77
N MET A 14 3.52 5.62 -21.76
CA MET A 14 3.86 6.33 -20.51
C MET A 14 4.79 7.53 -20.79
N GLU A 15 5.69 7.41 -21.75
CA GLU A 15 6.64 8.46 -22.13
C GLU A 15 5.97 9.70 -22.74
N GLN A 16 4.81 9.51 -23.34
CA GLN A 16 4.03 10.60 -23.95
C GLN A 16 3.17 11.36 -22.92
N LEU A 17 2.93 10.76 -21.75
CA LEU A 17 2.03 11.30 -20.74
C LEU A 17 2.41 12.72 -20.29
N PRO A 18 3.67 13.04 -19.89
CA PRO A 18 4.01 14.38 -19.41
C PRO A 18 3.75 15.47 -20.47
N GLY A 19 4.12 15.19 -21.73
CA GLY A 19 3.91 16.11 -22.84
C GLY A 19 2.43 16.38 -23.12
N ALA A 20 1.62 15.31 -23.18
CA ALA A 20 0.18 15.41 -23.40
C ALA A 20 -0.51 16.18 -22.27
N VAL A 21 -0.18 15.86 -21.02
CA VAL A 21 -0.74 16.58 -19.86
C VAL A 21 -0.41 18.07 -19.93
N CYS A 22 0.84 18.44 -20.23
CA CYS A 22 1.23 19.83 -20.41
C CYS A 22 0.48 20.54 -21.54
N GLU A 23 0.18 19.85 -22.64
CA GLU A 23 -0.54 20.41 -23.77
C GLU A 23 -2.01 20.70 -23.42
N TYR A 24 -2.72 19.69 -22.94
CA TYR A 24 -4.15 19.80 -22.62
C TYR A 24 -4.45 20.68 -21.40
N ALA A 25 -3.54 20.77 -20.44
CA ALA A 25 -3.71 21.60 -19.24
C ALA A 25 -3.80 23.10 -19.56
N LYS A 26 -3.12 23.56 -20.61
CA LYS A 26 -3.12 24.99 -21.02
C LYS A 26 -4.50 25.53 -21.35
N ASP A 27 -5.37 24.68 -21.90
CA ASP A 27 -6.73 25.06 -22.29
C ASP A 27 -7.61 25.48 -21.11
N VAL A 28 -7.22 25.14 -19.89
CA VAL A 28 -7.95 25.42 -18.64
C VAL A 28 -7.16 26.30 -17.67
N GLY A 29 -6.16 27.01 -18.17
CA GLY A 29 -5.37 27.96 -17.36
C GLY A 29 -4.37 27.29 -16.40
N VAL A 30 -4.10 25.99 -16.59
CA VAL A 30 -3.10 25.24 -15.83
C VAL A 30 -1.81 25.16 -16.63
N HIS A 31 -0.71 25.59 -16.04
CA HIS A 31 0.60 25.70 -16.70
C HIS A 31 1.70 24.97 -15.94
N ASP A 32 2.85 24.78 -16.58
CA ASP A 32 4.09 24.24 -16.00
C ASP A 32 3.86 22.93 -15.22
N VAL A 33 3.15 22.00 -15.87
CA VAL A 33 2.74 20.75 -15.22
C VAL A 33 3.91 19.79 -15.13
N LEU A 34 4.24 19.33 -13.91
CA LEU A 34 5.23 18.30 -13.66
C LEU A 34 4.62 17.18 -12.84
N ILE A 35 4.91 15.94 -13.22
CA ILE A 35 4.39 14.73 -12.56
C ILE A 35 5.53 14.06 -11.82
N TYR A 36 5.35 13.82 -10.52
CA TYR A 36 6.29 13.10 -9.69
C TYR A 36 5.63 11.84 -9.14
N VAL A 37 6.31 10.70 -9.27
CA VAL A 37 5.84 9.39 -8.82
C VAL A 37 6.66 8.95 -7.61
N ALA A 38 5.99 8.38 -6.61
CA ALA A 38 6.66 7.83 -5.44
C ALA A 38 7.44 6.56 -5.80
N ASP A 39 8.57 6.35 -5.13
CA ASP A 39 9.28 5.07 -5.19
C ASP A 39 8.54 3.99 -4.36
N LEU A 40 8.93 2.72 -4.53
CA LEU A 40 8.28 1.58 -3.85
C LEU A 40 8.33 1.67 -2.33
N GLN A 41 9.38 2.27 -1.77
CA GLN A 41 9.54 2.46 -0.33
C GLN A 41 8.88 3.75 0.19
N GLN A 42 8.28 4.54 -0.69
CA GLN A 42 7.65 5.82 -0.34
C GLN A 42 8.60 6.76 0.41
N THR A 43 9.86 6.83 -0.07
CA THR A 43 10.91 7.70 0.48
C THR A 43 11.11 8.96 -0.33
N VAL A 44 10.96 8.86 -1.66
CA VAL A 44 11.21 9.94 -2.61
C VAL A 44 10.13 10.04 -3.67
N LEU A 45 9.96 11.23 -4.20
CA LEU A 45 9.11 11.56 -5.35
C LEU A 45 10.01 11.85 -6.53
N ARG A 46 9.89 11.12 -7.62
CA ARG A 46 10.78 11.18 -8.79
C ARG A 46 10.06 11.70 -10.02
N LEU A 47 10.67 12.65 -10.71
CA LEU A 47 10.08 13.33 -11.87
C LEU A 47 9.92 12.37 -13.05
N LEU A 48 8.68 12.25 -13.55
CA LEU A 48 8.38 11.55 -14.80
C LEU A 48 8.64 12.49 -15.98
N THR A 49 9.79 12.33 -16.64
CA THR A 49 10.22 13.21 -17.74
C THR A 49 9.69 12.82 -19.11
N GLY A 50 9.22 11.59 -19.28
CA GLY A 50 8.80 11.06 -20.57
C GLY A 50 9.96 10.71 -21.54
N LYS A 51 11.18 10.57 -21.06
CA LYS A 51 12.37 10.27 -21.86
C LYS A 51 12.73 8.79 -21.94
N GLY A 52 11.76 7.93 -22.21
CA GLY A 52 11.96 6.49 -22.43
C GLY A 52 12.52 5.78 -21.20
N HIS A 53 13.44 4.84 -21.39
CA HIS A 53 14.01 4.04 -20.30
C HIS A 53 14.79 4.84 -19.25
N ASP A 54 15.20 6.05 -19.58
CA ASP A 54 15.90 6.98 -18.69
C ASP A 54 14.98 8.09 -18.15
N ALA A 55 13.65 7.90 -18.26
CA ALA A 55 12.68 8.81 -17.69
C ALA A 55 13.05 9.11 -16.22
N GLY A 56 13.24 10.40 -15.88
CA GLY A 56 13.69 10.83 -14.57
C GLY A 56 15.20 11.06 -14.42
N ARG A 57 16.05 10.67 -15.38
CA ARG A 57 17.52 10.90 -15.28
C ARG A 57 17.99 12.26 -15.78
N ASP A 58 17.28 12.84 -16.73
CA ASP A 58 17.61 14.17 -17.29
C ASP A 58 16.38 15.09 -17.18
N PRO A 59 16.23 15.74 -16.01
CA PRO A 59 15.08 16.61 -15.74
C PRO A 59 15.23 17.99 -16.42
N GLY A 60 16.36 18.30 -17.06
CA GLY A 60 16.71 19.64 -17.50
C GLY A 60 16.97 20.56 -16.29
N ASP A 61 16.30 21.71 -16.24
CA ASP A 61 16.44 22.70 -15.14
C ASP A 61 15.53 22.36 -13.93
N GLU A 62 14.72 21.29 -14.01
CA GLU A 62 13.79 20.90 -12.95
C GLU A 62 14.44 19.96 -11.94
N VAL A 63 13.91 19.94 -10.71
CA VAL A 63 14.38 19.04 -9.66
C VAL A 63 13.96 17.61 -9.99
N ALA A 64 14.93 16.70 -10.14
CA ALA A 64 14.68 15.30 -10.52
C ALA A 64 13.98 14.49 -9.43
N GLU A 65 14.26 14.81 -8.16
CA GLU A 65 13.83 14.00 -7.02
C GLU A 65 13.62 14.88 -5.78
N TYR A 66 12.52 14.64 -5.07
CA TYR A 66 12.23 15.26 -3.77
C TYR A 66 12.10 14.19 -2.69
N PRO A 67 12.77 14.33 -1.53
CA PRO A 67 12.42 13.53 -0.37
C PRO A 67 10.94 13.75 0.02
N ILE A 68 10.23 12.68 0.37
CA ILE A 68 8.86 12.81 0.89
C ILE A 68 8.88 13.50 2.26
N GLN A 69 9.88 13.19 3.08
CA GLN A 69 10.00 13.84 4.38
C GLN A 69 10.56 15.26 4.26
N GLY A 70 9.86 16.24 4.87
CA GLY A 70 10.36 17.61 5.05
C GLY A 70 10.29 18.51 3.82
N THR A 71 9.58 18.13 2.74
CA THR A 71 9.41 18.94 1.53
C THR A 71 7.94 19.31 1.28
N LEU A 72 7.68 20.35 0.47
CA LEU A 72 6.31 20.74 0.10
C LEU A 72 5.60 19.65 -0.72
N PRO A 73 6.22 19.08 -1.79
CA PRO A 73 5.61 17.95 -2.50
C PRO A 73 5.39 16.74 -1.61
N GLY A 74 6.35 16.44 -0.71
CA GLY A 74 6.19 15.37 0.26
C GLY A 74 5.04 15.62 1.24
N ARG A 75 4.80 16.86 1.64
CA ARG A 75 3.63 17.22 2.46
C ARG A 75 2.33 16.95 1.71
N ALA A 76 2.21 17.37 0.44
CA ALA A 76 1.03 17.08 -0.37
C ALA A 76 0.78 15.56 -0.50
N TYR A 77 1.85 14.78 -0.67
CA TYR A 77 1.79 13.31 -0.70
C TYR A 77 1.31 12.71 0.62
N GLN A 78 1.84 13.19 1.76
CA GLN A 78 1.56 12.64 3.09
C GLN A 78 0.16 13.00 3.60
N THR A 79 -0.25 14.27 3.41
CA THR A 79 -1.55 14.78 3.91
C THR A 79 -2.69 14.55 2.93
N VAL A 80 -2.37 14.19 1.67
CA VAL A 80 -3.36 14.06 0.59
C VAL A 80 -4.15 15.37 0.37
N GLU A 81 -3.50 16.49 0.62
CA GLU A 81 -4.07 17.83 0.47
C GLU A 81 -3.23 18.67 -0.51
N ALA A 82 -3.90 19.61 -1.19
CA ALA A 82 -3.20 20.57 -2.03
C ALA A 82 -2.32 21.49 -1.19
N VAL A 83 -1.05 21.63 -1.57
CA VAL A 83 -0.09 22.49 -0.89
C VAL A 83 0.34 23.62 -1.81
N THR A 84 0.31 24.87 -1.30
CA THR A 84 0.81 26.05 -2.02
C THR A 84 2.34 26.08 -1.96
N GLY A 85 2.96 26.18 -3.15
CA GLY A 85 4.39 26.39 -3.31
C GLY A 85 4.74 27.87 -3.46
N ARG A 86 5.57 28.18 -4.46
CA ARG A 86 6.02 29.54 -4.75
C ARG A 86 4.87 30.40 -5.25
N VAL A 87 4.80 31.63 -4.76
CA VAL A 87 3.92 32.67 -5.29
C VAL A 87 4.76 33.64 -6.12
N PHE A 88 4.31 33.96 -7.34
CA PHE A 88 4.99 34.82 -8.27
C PHE A 88 4.40 36.27 -8.26
N ASP A 89 5.22 37.26 -8.62
CA ASP A 89 4.81 38.66 -8.60
C ASP A 89 3.69 39.00 -9.61
N ASP A 90 3.47 38.12 -10.61
CA ASP A 90 2.43 38.27 -11.64
C ASP A 90 1.06 37.69 -11.22
N GLY A 91 0.90 37.30 -9.97
CA GLY A 91 -0.34 36.75 -9.41
C GLY A 91 -0.55 35.26 -9.69
N ARG A 92 0.47 34.56 -10.20
CA ARG A 92 0.48 33.09 -10.31
C ARG A 92 1.03 32.44 -9.04
N CYS A 93 0.72 31.17 -8.83
CA CYS A 93 1.31 30.37 -7.76
C CYS A 93 1.51 28.91 -8.21
N GLU A 94 2.51 28.29 -7.64
CA GLU A 94 2.68 26.84 -7.72
C GLU A 94 1.71 26.15 -6.76
N ARG A 95 1.15 25.03 -7.22
CA ARG A 95 0.34 24.10 -6.42
C ARG A 95 0.91 22.71 -6.56
N TRP A 96 0.99 22.02 -5.42
CA TRP A 96 1.33 20.62 -5.33
C TRP A 96 0.06 19.86 -4.97
N LEU A 97 -0.38 18.97 -5.85
CA LEU A 97 -1.62 18.22 -5.71
C LEU A 97 -1.28 16.73 -5.61
N PRO A 98 -1.93 15.97 -4.73
CA PRO A 98 -1.75 14.52 -4.68
C PRO A 98 -2.31 13.86 -5.95
N VAL A 99 -1.61 12.83 -6.40
CA VAL A 99 -2.03 11.94 -7.49
C VAL A 99 -2.45 10.62 -6.88
N LEU A 100 -3.74 10.31 -6.92
CA LEU A 100 -4.36 9.22 -6.18
C LEU A 100 -5.12 8.27 -7.09
N ASP A 101 -4.99 6.96 -6.84
CA ASP A 101 -5.90 5.93 -7.34
C ASP A 101 -6.73 5.39 -6.16
N GLY A 102 -7.96 5.86 -6.02
CA GLY A 102 -8.73 5.66 -4.80
C GLY A 102 -7.99 6.21 -3.58
N ALA A 103 -7.57 5.35 -2.65
CA ALA A 103 -6.76 5.71 -1.49
C ALA A 103 -5.25 5.49 -1.71
N GLU A 104 -4.85 4.86 -2.81
CA GLU A 104 -3.45 4.61 -3.12
C GLU A 104 -2.76 5.89 -3.58
N ARG A 105 -1.65 6.23 -2.95
CA ARG A 105 -0.86 7.43 -3.24
C ARG A 105 0.18 7.14 -4.32
N ILE A 106 -0.11 7.52 -5.57
CA ILE A 106 0.79 7.32 -6.71
C ILE A 106 1.96 8.31 -6.68
N GLY A 107 1.67 9.56 -6.32
CA GLY A 107 2.67 10.63 -6.34
C GLY A 107 2.05 12.00 -6.15
N VAL A 108 2.64 13.02 -6.78
CA VAL A 108 2.13 14.39 -6.79
C VAL A 108 2.28 15.01 -8.16
N ILE A 109 1.44 16.00 -8.47
CA ILE A 109 1.57 16.85 -9.64
C ILE A 109 1.86 18.28 -9.18
N ARG A 110 2.88 18.94 -9.78
CA ARG A 110 3.10 20.39 -9.65
C ARG A 110 2.42 21.09 -10.80
N VAL A 111 1.68 22.12 -10.51
CA VAL A 111 1.05 22.99 -11.51
C VAL A 111 1.26 24.46 -11.17
N THR A 112 1.24 25.33 -12.17
CA THR A 112 1.21 26.78 -12.00
C THR A 112 -0.14 27.31 -12.45
N ILE A 113 -0.86 27.97 -11.55
CA ILE A 113 -2.18 28.56 -11.79
C ILE A 113 -2.22 30.01 -11.27
N ARG A 114 -3.24 30.78 -11.67
CA ARG A 114 -3.50 32.08 -11.02
C ARG A 114 -4.03 31.85 -9.60
N THR A 115 -3.59 32.70 -8.68
CA THR A 115 -3.94 32.56 -7.23
C THR A 115 -5.44 32.75 -6.99
N ASP A 116 -6.12 33.56 -7.81
CA ASP A 116 -7.52 33.91 -7.70
C ASP A 116 -8.45 33.06 -8.60
N ASP A 117 -7.92 32.04 -9.29
CA ASP A 117 -8.68 31.20 -10.23
C ASP A 117 -9.09 29.87 -9.58
N ALA A 118 -10.26 29.88 -8.92
CA ALA A 118 -10.84 28.70 -8.30
C ALA A 118 -11.21 27.61 -9.32
N GLN A 119 -11.56 28.00 -10.57
CA GLN A 119 -11.88 27.03 -11.60
C GLN A 119 -10.63 26.31 -12.09
N ALA A 120 -9.52 27.03 -12.31
CA ALA A 120 -8.26 26.41 -12.67
C ALA A 120 -7.75 25.46 -11.56
N MET A 121 -8.03 25.78 -10.28
CA MET A 121 -7.71 24.88 -9.17
C MET A 121 -8.53 23.59 -9.24
N ALA A 122 -9.84 23.66 -9.44
CA ALA A 122 -10.71 22.49 -9.59
C ALA A 122 -10.30 21.66 -10.82
N ASP A 123 -9.99 22.31 -11.95
CA ASP A 123 -9.52 21.63 -13.16
C ASP A 123 -8.18 20.94 -12.94
N ALA A 124 -7.28 21.51 -12.12
CA ALA A 124 -6.00 20.89 -11.75
C ALA A 124 -6.20 19.65 -10.86
N GLU A 125 -7.17 19.66 -9.95
CA GLU A 125 -7.55 18.49 -9.14
C GLU A 125 -8.10 17.37 -10.01
N TYR A 126 -9.00 17.66 -10.93
CA TYR A 126 -9.48 16.68 -11.91
C TYR A 126 -8.35 16.14 -12.80
N LEU A 127 -7.43 17.00 -13.20
CA LEU A 127 -6.25 16.61 -13.98
C LEU A 127 -5.40 15.61 -13.20
N ALA A 128 -5.15 15.86 -11.91
CA ALA A 128 -4.40 14.93 -11.04
C ALA A 128 -5.07 13.56 -10.99
N GLY A 129 -6.40 13.50 -10.86
CA GLY A 129 -7.16 12.24 -10.89
C GLY A 129 -7.04 11.50 -12.23
N ILE A 130 -7.13 12.21 -13.36
CA ILE A 130 -6.96 11.58 -14.69
C ILE A 130 -5.52 11.09 -14.88
N VAL A 131 -4.52 11.85 -14.43
CA VAL A 131 -3.12 11.44 -14.47
C VAL A 131 -2.93 10.15 -13.68
N ALA A 132 -3.53 10.02 -12.50
CA ALA A 132 -3.50 8.79 -11.71
C ALA A 132 -4.07 7.60 -12.49
N LEU A 133 -5.27 7.74 -13.05
CA LEU A 133 -5.92 6.69 -13.84
C LEU A 133 -5.06 6.26 -15.05
N ILE A 134 -4.42 7.21 -15.74
CA ILE A 134 -3.54 6.90 -16.87
C ILE A 134 -2.28 6.17 -16.39
N ILE A 135 -1.65 6.61 -15.29
CA ILE A 135 -0.47 5.96 -14.71
C ILE A 135 -0.80 4.51 -14.34
N VAL A 136 -1.89 4.28 -13.63
CA VAL A 136 -2.33 2.92 -13.23
C VAL A 136 -2.66 2.07 -14.44
N SER A 137 -3.35 2.61 -15.44
CA SER A 137 -3.70 1.89 -16.68
C SER A 137 -2.48 1.52 -17.52
N LYS A 138 -1.44 2.35 -17.55
CA LYS A 138 -0.23 2.14 -18.37
C LYS A 138 0.92 1.48 -17.62
N GLY A 139 0.92 1.57 -16.30
CA GLY A 139 1.99 1.07 -15.42
C GLY A 139 2.35 -0.40 -15.63
N PRO A 140 1.37 -1.34 -15.73
CA PRO A 140 1.65 -2.77 -15.83
C PRO A 140 2.52 -3.19 -17.01
N TYR A 141 2.62 -2.36 -18.05
CA TYR A 141 3.43 -2.62 -19.27
C TYR A 141 4.41 -1.50 -19.59
N SER A 142 4.78 -0.69 -18.58
CA SER A 142 5.78 0.37 -18.74
C SER A 142 7.03 0.11 -17.94
N ASP A 143 8.09 -0.34 -18.60
CA ASP A 143 9.41 -0.48 -17.98
C ASP A 143 10.00 0.85 -17.52
N SER A 144 9.66 1.95 -18.21
CA SER A 144 10.09 3.29 -17.83
C SER A 144 9.54 3.70 -16.47
N LEU A 145 8.24 3.46 -16.23
CA LEU A 145 7.63 3.72 -14.91
C LEU A 145 8.22 2.79 -13.85
N SER A 146 8.32 1.49 -14.14
CA SER A 146 8.91 0.51 -13.21
C SER A 146 10.34 0.90 -12.80
N ARG A 147 11.17 1.40 -13.73
CA ARG A 147 12.51 1.91 -13.43
C ARG A 147 12.47 3.20 -12.62
N LEU A 148 11.52 4.10 -12.91
CA LEU A 148 11.37 5.34 -12.17
C LEU A 148 11.01 5.08 -10.70
N MET A 149 10.12 4.12 -10.44
CA MET A 149 9.68 3.75 -9.10
C MET A 149 10.73 2.97 -8.30
N ARG A 150 11.80 2.47 -8.93
CA ARG A 150 12.86 1.71 -8.26
C ARG A 150 14.07 2.58 -7.96
N THR A 151 14.49 2.59 -6.70
CA THR A 151 15.70 3.26 -6.24
C THR A 151 16.89 2.30 -6.09
N GLY A 152 16.66 0.98 -6.21
CA GLY A 152 17.68 -0.06 -6.09
C GLY A 152 17.41 -1.29 -6.97
N PRO A 153 18.39 -2.22 -7.03
CA PRO A 153 18.21 -3.50 -7.73
C PRO A 153 17.21 -4.38 -6.99
N MET A 154 16.35 -5.06 -7.75
CA MET A 154 15.30 -5.94 -7.22
C MET A 154 15.66 -7.41 -7.46
N THR A 155 15.37 -8.29 -6.50
CA THR A 155 15.49 -9.74 -6.66
C THR A 155 14.33 -10.28 -7.52
N VAL A 156 14.53 -11.48 -8.10
CA VAL A 156 13.47 -12.16 -8.86
C VAL A 156 12.25 -12.47 -7.99
N SER A 157 12.51 -12.85 -6.74
CA SER A 157 11.46 -13.08 -5.75
C SER A 157 10.60 -11.83 -5.53
N ALA A 158 11.24 -10.69 -5.23
CA ALA A 158 10.54 -9.42 -5.05
C ALA A 158 9.75 -8.99 -6.30
N GLU A 159 10.31 -9.20 -7.51
CA GLU A 159 9.60 -8.93 -8.77
C GLU A 159 8.29 -9.72 -8.89
N ILE A 160 8.32 -11.01 -8.54
CA ILE A 160 7.14 -11.88 -8.57
C ILE A 160 6.13 -11.41 -7.52
N GLN A 161 6.56 -11.18 -6.30
CA GLN A 161 5.69 -10.79 -5.18
C GLN A 161 5.02 -9.45 -5.42
N TRP A 162 5.77 -8.41 -5.83
CA TRP A 162 5.18 -7.10 -6.16
C TRP A 162 4.15 -7.14 -7.29
N ARG A 163 4.29 -8.07 -8.23
CA ARG A 163 3.29 -8.28 -9.28
C ARG A 163 2.06 -9.06 -8.82
N LEU A 164 2.22 -9.87 -7.79
CA LEU A 164 1.16 -10.72 -7.26
C LEU A 164 0.32 -9.99 -6.22
N MET A 165 0.95 -9.22 -5.33
CA MET A 165 0.25 -8.52 -4.24
C MET A 165 -0.77 -7.49 -4.76
N PRO A 166 -1.88 -7.29 -4.03
CA PRO A 166 -2.80 -6.19 -4.31
C PRO A 166 -2.13 -4.84 -4.02
N PRO A 167 -2.74 -3.70 -4.43
CA PRO A 167 -2.28 -2.37 -4.05
C PRO A 167 -2.03 -2.25 -2.53
N LEU A 168 -1.06 -1.41 -2.14
CA LEU A 168 -0.74 -1.24 -0.72
C LEU A 168 -1.87 -0.58 0.09
N THR A 169 -2.79 0.09 -0.59
CA THR A 169 -3.89 0.79 0.08
C THR A 169 -5.21 0.59 -0.65
N PHE A 170 -6.25 0.34 0.12
CA PHE A 170 -7.63 0.32 -0.35
C PHE A 170 -8.52 1.08 0.64
N ALA A 171 -9.50 1.81 0.14
CA ALA A 171 -10.53 2.40 1.00
C ALA A 171 -11.89 2.43 0.30
N ASN A 172 -12.92 2.25 1.11
CA ASN A 172 -14.31 2.60 0.80
C ASN A 172 -14.93 3.29 2.02
N ASP A 173 -16.23 3.58 1.98
CA ASP A 173 -16.91 4.29 3.07
C ASP A 173 -16.82 3.52 4.42
N GLN A 174 -16.66 2.21 4.41
CA GLN A 174 -16.72 1.34 5.59
C GLN A 174 -15.37 0.86 6.10
N VAL A 175 -14.36 0.74 5.24
CA VAL A 175 -13.03 0.25 5.62
C VAL A 175 -11.92 1.02 4.93
N VAL A 176 -10.80 1.15 5.64
CA VAL A 176 -9.50 1.50 5.07
C VAL A 176 -8.54 0.36 5.35
N ILE A 177 -7.86 -0.13 4.31
CA ILE A 177 -6.82 -1.15 4.40
C ILE A 177 -5.51 -0.51 3.97
N GLY A 178 -4.47 -0.74 4.74
CA GLY A 178 -3.11 -0.41 4.36
C GLY A 178 -2.21 -1.61 4.56
N ALA A 179 -1.20 -1.76 3.71
CA ALA A 179 -0.16 -2.75 3.84
C ALA A 179 1.22 -2.11 3.72
N ALA A 180 2.20 -2.74 4.36
CA ALA A 180 3.60 -2.36 4.23
C ALA A 180 4.46 -3.62 4.28
N LEU A 181 5.51 -3.63 3.45
CA LEU A 181 6.38 -4.77 3.24
C LEU A 181 7.83 -4.30 3.05
N GLU A 182 8.75 -4.82 3.84
CA GLU A 182 10.19 -4.54 3.73
C GLU A 182 11.01 -5.82 3.97
N PRO A 183 12.16 -5.95 3.32
CA PRO A 183 12.83 -5.02 2.41
C PRO A 183 12.27 -5.05 0.98
N ALA A 184 11.72 -3.93 0.50
CA ALA A 184 10.96 -3.82 -0.75
C ALA A 184 11.66 -4.42 -2.00
N TYR A 185 12.99 -4.42 -2.05
CA TYR A 185 13.77 -4.88 -3.20
C TYR A 185 14.35 -6.29 -3.06
N ARG A 186 14.25 -6.89 -1.87
CA ARG A 186 14.83 -8.20 -1.55
C ARG A 186 13.86 -9.12 -0.82
N LEU A 187 12.57 -8.94 -1.06
CA LEU A 187 11.54 -9.78 -0.47
C LEU A 187 11.87 -11.25 -0.60
N GLY A 188 11.78 -11.98 0.49
CA GLY A 188 11.99 -13.41 0.58
C GLY A 188 10.66 -14.17 0.63
N GLY A 189 10.17 -14.45 1.82
CA GLY A 189 9.02 -15.32 2.09
C GLY A 189 7.70 -14.62 2.33
N ASP A 190 7.72 -13.37 2.78
CA ASP A 190 6.52 -12.65 3.19
C ASP A 190 5.65 -12.19 2.04
N THR A 191 4.34 -12.33 2.19
CA THR A 191 3.33 -11.74 1.30
C THR A 191 2.05 -11.45 2.06
N PHE A 192 1.21 -10.60 1.48
CA PHE A 192 -0.15 -10.39 1.95
C PHE A 192 -1.14 -10.45 0.78
N ASP A 193 -2.40 -10.69 1.11
CA ASP A 193 -3.50 -10.57 0.19
C ASP A 193 -4.72 -9.97 0.87
N TYR A 194 -5.51 -9.21 0.14
CA TYR A 194 -6.84 -8.82 0.56
C TYR A 194 -7.77 -8.72 -0.64
N ALA A 195 -9.07 -8.89 -0.39
CA ALA A 195 -10.10 -8.66 -1.38
C ALA A 195 -11.43 -8.33 -0.70
N LEU A 196 -12.25 -7.57 -1.40
CA LEU A 196 -13.64 -7.30 -1.02
C LEU A 196 -14.57 -8.07 -1.95
N ALA A 197 -15.49 -8.85 -1.37
CA ALA A 197 -16.53 -9.58 -2.10
C ALA A 197 -17.89 -9.35 -1.42
N GLY A 198 -18.74 -8.52 -2.02
CA GLY A 198 -19.99 -8.07 -1.38
C GLY A 198 -19.72 -7.35 -0.06
N ASP A 199 -20.23 -7.88 1.03
CA ASP A 199 -20.06 -7.32 2.38
C ASP A 199 -18.88 -7.93 3.15
N THR A 200 -18.08 -8.81 2.51
CA THR A 200 -16.98 -9.51 3.17
C THR A 200 -15.62 -9.01 2.68
N VAL A 201 -14.77 -8.59 3.60
CA VAL A 201 -13.35 -8.35 3.36
C VAL A 201 -12.59 -9.60 3.77
N HIS A 202 -11.84 -10.17 2.83
CA HIS A 202 -10.88 -11.23 3.09
C HIS A 202 -9.49 -10.62 3.29
N LEU A 203 -8.76 -11.10 4.28
CA LEU A 203 -7.42 -10.67 4.63
C LEU A 203 -6.54 -11.91 4.80
N ALA A 204 -5.30 -11.83 4.33
CA ALA A 204 -4.32 -12.89 4.52
C ALA A 204 -2.91 -12.30 4.65
N VAL A 205 -2.12 -12.85 5.55
CA VAL A 205 -0.66 -12.64 5.63
C VAL A 205 -0.02 -14.01 5.62
N PHE A 206 1.04 -14.15 4.82
CA PHE A 206 1.81 -15.37 4.66
C PHE A 206 3.27 -15.09 4.90
N ASP A 207 3.95 -16.02 5.56
CA ASP A 207 5.39 -15.98 5.77
C ASP A 207 5.95 -17.37 5.45
N ALA A 208 6.69 -17.48 4.36
CA ALA A 208 7.26 -18.73 3.89
C ALA A 208 8.66 -18.93 4.47
N MET A 209 8.95 -20.15 4.87
CA MET A 209 10.25 -20.55 5.41
C MET A 209 11.41 -20.08 4.53
N GLY A 210 12.25 -19.17 5.06
CA GLY A 210 13.47 -18.67 4.45
C GLY A 210 13.25 -17.40 3.62
N HIS A 211 14.36 -16.83 3.16
CA HIS A 211 14.41 -15.53 2.47
C HIS A 211 15.02 -15.64 1.05
N ASP A 212 14.99 -16.81 0.45
CA ASP A 212 15.51 -17.08 -0.89
C ASP A 212 14.40 -17.04 -1.98
N THR A 213 14.81 -17.19 -3.24
CA THR A 213 13.85 -17.20 -4.36
C THR A 213 12.83 -18.32 -4.23
N ALA A 214 13.18 -19.45 -3.61
CA ALA A 214 12.26 -20.56 -3.43
C ALA A 214 11.20 -20.23 -2.34
N ALA A 215 11.57 -19.48 -1.28
CA ALA A 215 10.61 -18.96 -0.32
C ALA A 215 9.58 -18.03 -1.00
N GLY A 216 10.05 -17.09 -1.84
CA GLY A 216 9.15 -16.22 -2.60
C GLY A 216 8.22 -16.95 -3.57
N LEU A 217 8.68 -18.04 -4.18
CA LEU A 217 7.80 -18.89 -5.02
C LEU A 217 6.80 -19.66 -4.17
N THR A 218 7.20 -20.13 -2.98
CA THR A 218 6.32 -20.84 -2.05
C THR A 218 5.19 -19.91 -1.55
N SER A 219 5.52 -18.68 -1.14
CA SER A 219 4.51 -17.71 -0.73
C SER A 219 3.61 -17.27 -1.89
N ALA A 220 4.16 -17.13 -3.10
CA ALA A 220 3.36 -16.84 -4.30
C ALA A 220 2.36 -17.97 -4.60
N LEU A 221 2.76 -19.23 -4.42
CA LEU A 221 1.88 -20.38 -4.56
C LEU A 221 0.77 -20.36 -3.49
N ALA A 222 1.09 -20.05 -2.23
CA ALA A 222 0.12 -19.92 -1.16
C ALA A 222 -0.93 -18.82 -1.45
N VAL A 223 -0.51 -17.64 -1.91
CA VAL A 223 -1.43 -16.56 -2.32
C VAL A 223 -2.32 -17.00 -3.49
N ALA A 224 -1.76 -17.67 -4.50
CA ALA A 224 -2.52 -18.14 -5.65
C ALA A 224 -3.57 -19.19 -5.25
N ALA A 225 -3.21 -20.16 -4.39
CA ALA A 225 -4.11 -21.17 -3.85
C ALA A 225 -5.22 -20.53 -2.99
N CYS A 226 -4.86 -19.57 -2.13
CA CYS A 226 -5.81 -18.79 -1.32
C CYS A 226 -6.84 -18.08 -2.21
N ARG A 227 -6.41 -17.37 -3.23
CA ARG A 227 -7.31 -16.68 -4.18
C ARG A 227 -8.21 -17.65 -4.93
N ASN A 228 -7.65 -18.76 -5.39
CA ASN A 228 -8.43 -19.78 -6.09
C ASN A 228 -9.51 -20.41 -5.19
N ALA A 229 -9.17 -20.73 -3.95
CA ALA A 229 -10.12 -21.24 -2.96
C ALA A 229 -11.24 -20.23 -2.68
N ARG A 230 -10.90 -18.97 -2.40
CA ARG A 230 -11.84 -17.88 -2.17
C ARG A 230 -12.79 -17.66 -3.35
N LEU A 231 -12.29 -17.66 -4.59
CA LEU A 231 -13.11 -17.51 -5.80
C LEU A 231 -14.07 -18.67 -6.02
N GLN A 232 -13.84 -19.82 -5.39
CA GLN A 232 -14.73 -20.97 -5.39
C GLN A 232 -15.68 -20.99 -4.19
N GLY A 233 -15.64 -19.98 -3.32
CA GLY A 233 -16.52 -19.86 -2.14
C GLY A 233 -16.09 -20.71 -0.95
N ALA A 234 -14.83 -21.13 -0.88
CA ALA A 234 -14.30 -21.85 0.28
C ALA A 234 -14.28 -20.96 1.52
N GLY A 235 -14.64 -21.49 2.69
CA GLY A 235 -14.45 -20.83 3.99
C GLY A 235 -13.00 -20.90 4.47
N LEU A 236 -12.69 -20.27 5.60
CA LEU A 236 -11.31 -20.11 6.11
C LEU A 236 -10.55 -21.43 6.26
N VAL A 237 -11.16 -22.44 6.89
CA VAL A 237 -10.50 -23.76 7.10
C VAL A 237 -10.30 -24.48 5.78
N GLU A 238 -11.30 -24.49 4.92
CA GLU A 238 -11.20 -25.12 3.59
C GLU A 238 -10.16 -24.41 2.71
N THR A 239 -10.06 -23.07 2.81
CA THR A 239 -9.01 -22.30 2.12
C THR A 239 -7.63 -22.74 2.58
N GLY A 240 -7.42 -22.88 3.90
CA GLY A 240 -6.16 -23.40 4.43
C GLY A 240 -5.85 -24.82 3.94
N GLN A 241 -6.84 -25.70 3.92
CA GLN A 241 -6.64 -27.07 3.41
C GLN A 241 -6.20 -27.09 1.94
N ARG A 242 -6.81 -26.26 1.11
CA ARG A 242 -6.43 -26.14 -0.31
C ARG A 242 -5.03 -25.57 -0.50
N ILE A 243 -4.62 -24.64 0.36
CA ILE A 243 -3.24 -24.14 0.36
C ILE A 243 -2.27 -25.24 0.80
N GLU A 244 -2.61 -26.01 1.85
CA GLU A 244 -1.84 -27.16 2.30
C GLU A 244 -1.60 -28.16 1.18
N ASP A 245 -2.68 -28.59 0.50
CA ASP A 245 -2.64 -29.58 -0.58
C ASP A 245 -1.68 -29.12 -1.71
N GLU A 246 -1.79 -27.86 -2.15
CA GLU A 246 -0.92 -27.29 -3.19
C GLU A 246 0.54 -27.19 -2.74
N LEU A 247 0.81 -26.81 -1.49
CA LEU A 247 2.17 -26.69 -0.98
C LEU A 247 2.82 -28.06 -0.79
N VAL A 248 2.10 -29.05 -0.26
CA VAL A 248 2.59 -30.42 -0.12
C VAL A 248 2.98 -30.97 -1.50
N GLU A 249 2.16 -30.76 -2.52
CA GLU A 249 2.42 -31.25 -3.87
C GLU A 249 3.55 -30.51 -4.58
N GLN A 250 3.65 -29.18 -4.44
CA GLN A 250 4.46 -28.35 -5.31
C GLN A 250 5.67 -27.68 -4.64
N ALA A 251 5.67 -27.48 -3.30
CA ALA A 251 6.68 -26.66 -2.62
C ALA A 251 7.93 -27.44 -2.17
N GLY A 252 8.01 -28.75 -2.43
CA GLY A 252 9.22 -29.54 -2.18
C GLY A 252 9.62 -29.60 -0.70
N GLY A 253 8.64 -29.65 0.22
CA GLY A 253 8.86 -29.73 1.68
C GLY A 253 9.08 -28.38 2.36
N ARG A 254 8.84 -27.27 1.67
CA ARG A 254 8.77 -25.94 2.27
C ARG A 254 7.37 -25.67 2.82
N PHE A 255 7.30 -24.93 3.90
CA PHE A 255 6.06 -24.57 4.56
C PHE A 255 5.88 -23.05 4.65
N VAL A 256 4.65 -22.65 4.96
CA VAL A 256 4.24 -21.26 5.12
C VAL A 256 3.46 -21.11 6.41
N THR A 257 3.79 -20.13 7.25
CA THR A 257 2.88 -19.68 8.29
C THR A 257 1.84 -18.74 7.71
N ALA A 258 0.60 -18.77 8.19
CA ALA A 258 -0.46 -17.93 7.66
C ALA A 258 -1.47 -17.48 8.72
N ALA A 259 -1.94 -16.24 8.60
CA ALA A 259 -3.15 -15.74 9.23
C ALA A 259 -4.17 -15.44 8.14
N LEU A 260 -5.33 -16.11 8.20
CA LEU A 260 -6.45 -15.85 7.27
C LEU A 260 -7.62 -15.29 8.07
N ALA A 261 -8.24 -14.22 7.58
CA ALA A 261 -9.36 -13.58 8.26
C ALA A 261 -10.44 -13.10 7.28
N GLU A 262 -11.67 -13.05 7.78
CA GLU A 262 -12.86 -12.53 7.09
C GLU A 262 -13.58 -11.56 7.99
N LEU A 263 -13.81 -10.33 7.51
CA LEU A 263 -14.59 -9.31 8.18
C LEU A 263 -15.86 -9.04 7.41
N ASN A 264 -17.02 -9.20 8.05
CA ASN A 264 -18.27 -8.67 7.53
C ASN A 264 -18.36 -7.18 7.84
N ILE A 265 -18.24 -6.33 6.80
CA ILE A 265 -18.21 -4.87 6.98
C ILE A 265 -19.54 -4.24 7.38
N ARG A 266 -20.66 -4.97 7.23
CA ARG A 266 -21.97 -4.52 7.68
C ARG A 266 -22.23 -4.79 9.14
N THR A 267 -21.69 -5.88 9.67
CA THR A 267 -21.95 -6.30 11.05
C THR A 267 -20.76 -6.08 11.96
N GLY A 268 -19.53 -6.05 11.41
CA GLY A 268 -18.30 -6.02 12.18
C GLY A 268 -17.87 -7.39 12.73
N ASP A 269 -18.55 -8.47 12.30
CA ASP A 269 -18.15 -9.83 12.66
C ASP A 269 -16.83 -10.17 11.97
N LEU A 270 -15.78 -10.36 12.75
CA LEU A 270 -14.47 -10.82 12.34
C LEU A 270 -14.29 -12.28 12.69
N SER A 271 -13.96 -13.10 11.69
CA SER A 271 -13.57 -14.50 11.87
C SER A 271 -12.13 -14.69 11.40
N TRP A 272 -11.34 -15.54 12.07
CA TRP A 272 -9.97 -15.82 11.65
C TRP A 272 -9.53 -17.23 12.03
N VAL A 273 -8.47 -17.69 11.32
CA VAL A 273 -7.72 -18.93 11.61
C VAL A 273 -6.23 -18.62 11.52
N LEU A 274 -5.43 -19.38 12.27
CA LEU A 274 -3.97 -19.27 12.30
C LEU A 274 -3.32 -20.60 11.93
N TYR A 275 -2.29 -20.54 11.10
CA TYR A 275 -1.45 -21.66 10.70
C TYR A 275 0.00 -21.38 11.12
N GLY A 276 0.29 -21.52 12.43
CA GLY A 276 1.61 -21.24 13.00
C GLY A 276 2.06 -19.76 12.92
N HIS A 277 1.15 -18.85 12.66
CA HIS A 277 1.42 -17.41 12.45
C HIS A 277 1.13 -16.59 13.71
N PRO A 278 1.77 -15.41 13.90
CA PRO A 278 1.49 -14.52 15.01
C PRO A 278 0.01 -14.15 15.15
N GLU A 279 -0.43 -13.99 16.39
CA GLU A 279 -1.82 -13.61 16.71
C GLU A 279 -2.15 -12.20 16.21
N PRO A 280 -3.29 -12.01 15.54
CA PRO A 280 -3.76 -10.66 15.16
C PRO A 280 -4.01 -9.78 16.39
N VAL A 281 -3.91 -8.47 16.21
CA VAL A 281 -4.12 -7.48 17.27
C VAL A 281 -5.25 -6.54 16.89
N VAL A 282 -6.20 -6.33 17.80
CA VAL A 282 -7.23 -5.28 17.67
C VAL A 282 -6.90 -4.11 18.59
N LEU A 283 -6.90 -2.89 18.01
CA LEU A 283 -6.81 -1.63 18.74
C LEU A 283 -8.17 -0.94 18.72
N ARG A 284 -8.67 -0.63 19.90
CA ARG A 284 -9.96 0.03 20.11
C ARG A 284 -9.76 1.40 20.77
N GLY A 285 -10.43 2.43 20.24
CA GLY A 285 -10.38 3.78 20.79
C GLY A 285 -8.96 4.35 20.92
N GLY A 286 -8.05 4.00 20.00
CA GLY A 286 -6.66 4.44 20.02
C GLY A 286 -5.80 3.80 21.10
N ARG A 287 -6.25 2.69 21.70
CA ARG A 287 -5.50 1.96 22.75
C ARG A 287 -5.42 0.48 22.37
N LYS A 288 -4.32 -0.18 22.78
CA LYS A 288 -4.24 -1.64 22.67
C LYS A 288 -5.38 -2.24 23.44
N VAL A 289 -6.13 -3.09 22.79
CA VAL A 289 -7.23 -3.78 23.41
C VAL A 289 -6.87 -5.22 23.69
N ARG A 290 -6.41 -5.97 22.66
CA ARG A 290 -6.38 -7.41 22.74
C ARG A 290 -5.56 -8.06 21.62
N GLU A 291 -4.70 -9.00 21.98
CA GLU A 291 -4.24 -10.06 21.09
C GLU A 291 -5.40 -11.03 20.89
N LEU A 292 -5.69 -11.36 19.63
CA LEU A 292 -6.78 -12.27 19.28
C LEU A 292 -6.27 -13.72 19.32
N LYS A 293 -6.26 -14.28 20.52
CA LYS A 293 -5.82 -15.66 20.75
C LYS A 293 -6.75 -16.65 20.07
N CYS A 294 -6.15 -17.64 19.39
CA CYS A 294 -6.84 -18.72 18.71
C CYS A 294 -5.93 -19.94 18.66
N SER A 295 -6.49 -21.14 18.80
CA SER A 295 -5.71 -22.36 18.70
C SER A 295 -5.25 -22.55 17.25
N PRO A 296 -3.93 -22.51 16.97
CA PRO A 296 -3.44 -22.59 15.60
C PRO A 296 -3.48 -24.02 15.07
N GLY A 297 -3.61 -24.15 13.75
CA GLY A 297 -3.20 -25.33 13.00
C GLY A 297 -1.68 -25.35 12.80
N THR A 298 -1.19 -26.42 12.18
CA THR A 298 0.20 -26.51 11.74
C THR A 298 0.48 -25.51 10.61
N PRO A 299 1.73 -25.04 10.44
CA PRO A 299 2.12 -24.34 9.24
C PRO A 299 1.73 -25.10 7.97
N LEU A 300 1.31 -24.40 6.95
CA LEU A 300 0.81 -24.97 5.69
C LEU A 300 1.96 -25.52 4.83
N GLY A 301 1.79 -26.71 4.27
CA GLY A 301 2.82 -27.44 3.50
C GLY A 301 3.62 -28.46 4.33
N THR A 302 3.19 -28.72 5.57
CA THR A 302 3.88 -29.65 6.48
C THR A 302 3.35 -31.08 6.43
N ASP A 303 2.23 -31.33 5.74
CA ASP A 303 1.53 -32.62 5.71
C ASP A 303 1.15 -33.16 7.14
N LEU A 304 0.87 -32.20 8.05
CA LEU A 304 0.43 -32.49 9.41
C LEU A 304 -1.04 -32.05 9.55
N GLU A 305 -1.88 -32.98 10.02
CA GLU A 305 -3.33 -32.84 10.07
C GLU A 305 -3.85 -32.16 11.37
N ILE A 306 -3.26 -31.04 11.79
CA ILE A 306 -3.81 -30.25 12.89
C ILE A 306 -4.69 -29.14 12.33
N VAL A 307 -6.00 -29.32 12.45
CA VAL A 307 -6.99 -28.33 11.99
C VAL A 307 -7.03 -27.15 12.95
N PRO A 308 -6.94 -25.88 12.47
CA PRO A 308 -7.05 -24.71 13.32
C PRO A 308 -8.48 -24.53 13.85
N GLU A 309 -8.59 -23.85 14.98
CA GLU A 309 -9.86 -23.33 15.47
C GLU A 309 -10.28 -22.10 14.63
N VAL A 310 -11.58 -22.00 14.29
CA VAL A 310 -12.15 -20.77 13.76
C VAL A 310 -12.58 -19.91 14.94
N CYS A 311 -11.86 -18.81 15.13
CA CYS A 311 -12.16 -17.87 16.19
C CYS A 311 -12.98 -16.68 15.64
N THR A 312 -13.77 -16.04 16.49
CA THR A 312 -14.62 -14.92 16.12
C THR A 312 -14.58 -13.80 17.16
N VAL A 313 -14.73 -12.57 16.70
CA VAL A 313 -14.90 -11.39 17.57
C VAL A 313 -15.75 -10.34 16.87
N GLN A 314 -16.53 -9.60 17.65
CA GLN A 314 -17.25 -8.43 17.17
C GLN A 314 -16.36 -7.20 17.26
N LEU A 315 -16.08 -6.55 16.12
CA LEU A 315 -15.44 -5.25 16.07
C LEU A 315 -16.44 -4.14 16.42
N GLU A 316 -15.92 -3.03 16.92
CA GLU A 316 -16.65 -1.77 17.10
C GLU A 316 -16.18 -0.74 16.03
N PRO A 317 -17.07 0.17 15.57
CA PRO A 317 -16.66 1.23 14.66
C PRO A 317 -15.44 2.01 15.16
N GLY A 318 -14.43 2.16 14.30
CA GLY A 318 -13.14 2.76 14.62
C GLY A 318 -12.10 1.76 15.15
N ASP A 319 -12.43 0.48 15.28
CA ASP A 319 -11.44 -0.55 15.60
C ASP A 319 -10.45 -0.71 14.45
N ARG A 320 -9.18 -0.91 14.81
CA ARG A 320 -8.08 -1.25 13.88
C ARG A 320 -7.62 -2.68 14.12
N LEU A 321 -7.64 -3.49 13.07
CA LEU A 321 -7.12 -4.85 13.05
C LEU A 321 -5.73 -4.86 12.41
N LEU A 322 -4.75 -5.46 13.10
CA LEU A 322 -3.39 -5.69 12.59
C LEU A 322 -3.14 -7.17 12.41
N LEU A 323 -2.68 -7.55 11.22
CA LEU A 323 -2.00 -8.79 10.93
C LEU A 323 -0.55 -8.45 10.59
N TYR A 324 0.42 -9.23 11.05
CA TYR A 324 1.84 -8.91 10.87
C TYR A 324 2.69 -10.17 10.92
N SER A 325 3.82 -10.19 10.22
CA SER A 325 4.83 -11.24 10.35
C SER A 325 5.77 -10.97 11.52
N ASP A 326 6.47 -11.98 11.97
CA ASP A 326 7.39 -11.90 13.11
C ASP A 326 8.59 -10.97 12.83
N GLY A 327 9.01 -10.81 11.57
CA GLY A 327 10.07 -9.87 11.20
C GLY A 327 9.84 -8.41 11.63
N ILE A 328 8.58 -8.01 11.90
CA ILE A 328 8.28 -6.69 12.50
C ILE A 328 8.80 -6.59 13.94
N ILE A 329 8.58 -7.63 14.73
CA ILE A 329 8.88 -7.62 16.17
C ILE A 329 10.28 -8.13 16.47
N GLU A 330 10.80 -9.04 15.65
CA GLU A 330 12.13 -9.63 15.76
C GLU A 330 13.24 -8.79 15.12
N ALA A 331 12.86 -7.73 14.40
CA ALA A 331 13.81 -6.77 13.84
C ALA A 331 14.81 -6.30 14.90
N ARG A 332 16.15 -6.40 14.67
CA ARG A 332 17.20 -6.15 15.66
C ARG A 332 18.08 -4.96 15.31
N ASP A 333 18.34 -4.09 16.29
CA ASP A 333 19.31 -3.02 16.16
C ASP A 333 20.76 -3.57 16.10
N PRO A 334 21.78 -2.72 15.81
CA PRO A 334 23.18 -3.12 15.81
C PRO A 334 23.66 -3.75 17.12
N ASP A 335 23.03 -3.41 18.23
CA ASP A 335 23.29 -3.98 19.57
C ASP A 335 22.48 -5.26 19.83
N ARG A 336 21.75 -5.76 18.81
CA ARG A 336 20.90 -6.97 18.83
C ARG A 336 19.67 -6.87 19.74
N HIS A 337 19.21 -5.68 20.07
CA HIS A 337 17.92 -5.51 20.74
C HIS A 337 16.80 -5.55 19.73
N GLU A 338 15.78 -6.35 19.99
CA GLU A 338 14.60 -6.45 19.15
C GLU A 338 13.78 -5.15 19.18
N PHE A 339 13.14 -4.81 18.05
CA PHE A 339 12.16 -3.73 18.01
C PHE A 339 11.04 -3.99 19.03
N GLY A 340 10.57 -5.22 19.06
CA GLY A 340 9.70 -5.79 20.07
C GLY A 340 8.24 -5.40 19.89
N PHE A 341 7.37 -6.32 20.30
CA PHE A 341 5.92 -6.18 20.19
C PHE A 341 5.36 -4.92 20.86
N GLN A 342 5.86 -4.56 22.05
CA GLN A 342 5.36 -3.38 22.78
C GLN A 342 5.62 -2.07 22.01
N ARG A 343 6.84 -1.91 21.46
CA ARG A 343 7.20 -0.71 20.66
C ARG A 343 6.37 -0.64 19.38
N PHE A 344 6.14 -1.77 18.71
CA PHE A 344 5.27 -1.87 17.55
C PHE A 344 3.85 -1.38 17.85
N VAL A 345 3.21 -1.93 18.89
CA VAL A 345 1.85 -1.54 19.29
C VAL A 345 1.79 -0.09 19.74
N ASP A 346 2.76 0.37 20.57
CA ASP A 346 2.81 1.75 21.06
C ASP A 346 2.93 2.76 19.91
N PHE A 347 3.67 2.39 18.83
CA PHE A 347 3.76 3.23 17.64
C PHE A 347 2.39 3.41 16.97
N ILE A 348 1.66 2.31 16.74
CA ILE A 348 0.32 2.36 16.12
C ILE A 348 -0.68 3.12 17.00
N VAL A 349 -0.64 2.90 18.32
CA VAL A 349 -1.49 3.61 19.29
C VAL A 349 -1.27 5.12 19.22
N ARG A 350 -0.01 5.58 19.23
CA ARG A 350 0.33 7.01 19.15
C ARG A 350 -0.11 7.61 17.82
N SER A 351 0.18 6.92 16.72
CA SER A 351 -0.21 7.38 15.37
C SER A 351 -1.73 7.53 15.26
N ASN A 352 -2.50 6.61 15.85
CA ASN A 352 -3.95 6.71 15.89
C ASN A 352 -4.43 7.89 16.75
N ALA A 353 -3.80 8.11 17.91
CA ALA A 353 -4.13 9.24 18.79
C ALA A 353 -3.84 10.60 18.11
N ASP A 354 -2.83 10.66 17.25
CA ASP A 354 -2.49 11.84 16.44
C ASP A 354 -3.42 12.02 15.22
N GLY A 355 -4.43 11.15 15.03
CA GLY A 355 -5.37 11.20 13.90
C GLY A 355 -4.73 10.82 12.56
N MET A 356 -3.63 10.08 12.58
CA MET A 356 -2.90 9.72 11.37
C MET A 356 -3.66 8.64 10.58
N ALA A 357 -3.80 8.89 9.27
CA ALA A 357 -4.40 7.92 8.35
C ALA A 357 -3.60 6.62 8.28
N VAL A 358 -4.29 5.49 8.04
CA VAL A 358 -3.70 4.15 7.98
C VAL A 358 -2.46 4.08 7.06
N PRO A 359 -2.48 4.59 5.81
CA PRO A 359 -1.31 4.49 4.92
C PRO A 359 -0.09 5.25 5.44
N GLU A 360 -0.29 6.42 6.02
CA GLU A 360 0.81 7.23 6.59
C GLU A 360 1.34 6.63 7.90
N THR A 361 0.47 6.03 8.69
CA THR A 361 0.85 5.26 9.89
C THR A 361 1.85 4.15 9.53
N LEU A 362 1.51 3.35 8.52
CA LEU A 362 2.36 2.24 8.08
C LEU A 362 3.67 2.71 7.45
N ARG A 363 3.61 3.74 6.59
CA ARG A 363 4.82 4.33 6.01
C ARG A 363 5.80 4.78 7.11
N ARG A 364 5.32 5.49 8.13
CA ARG A 364 6.16 5.94 9.25
C ARG A 364 6.63 4.81 10.15
N LEU A 365 5.80 3.77 10.36
CA LEU A 365 6.20 2.58 11.09
C LEU A 365 7.41 1.93 10.43
N ILE A 366 7.32 1.65 9.13
CA ILE A 366 8.42 1.05 8.36
C ILE A 366 9.69 1.91 8.43
N HIS A 367 9.57 3.22 8.24
CA HIS A 367 10.72 4.12 8.37
C HIS A 367 11.32 4.10 9.78
N SER A 368 10.50 3.94 10.81
CA SER A 368 10.97 3.81 12.21
C SER A 368 11.72 2.48 12.42
N ILE A 369 11.22 1.39 11.84
CA ILE A 369 11.87 0.08 11.90
C ILE A 369 13.20 0.12 11.14
N LEU A 370 13.21 0.59 9.90
CA LEU A 370 14.43 0.72 9.09
C LEU A 370 15.47 1.62 9.76
N GLY A 371 15.03 2.74 10.39
CA GLY A 371 15.92 3.62 11.14
C GLY A 371 16.50 2.96 12.40
N HIS A 372 15.82 2.00 13.00
CA HIS A 372 16.31 1.21 14.13
C HIS A 372 17.42 0.22 13.70
N HIS A 373 17.41 -0.20 12.43
CA HIS A 373 18.26 -1.25 11.85
C HIS A 373 19.37 -0.76 10.89
N ASP A 374 19.73 0.52 10.92
CA ASP A 374 20.68 1.11 9.94
C ASP A 374 20.28 0.82 8.47
N GLY A 375 18.97 0.70 8.20
CA GLY A 375 18.40 0.50 6.87
C GLY A 375 18.47 -0.93 6.33
N ARG A 376 18.74 -1.93 7.17
CA ARG A 376 18.79 -3.34 6.76
C ARG A 376 17.98 -4.20 7.73
N LEU A 377 17.05 -4.96 7.19
CA LEU A 377 16.33 -6.01 7.93
C LEU A 377 16.99 -7.36 7.63
N ASP A 378 17.08 -8.20 8.65
CA ASP A 378 17.60 -9.57 8.53
C ASP A 378 16.54 -10.52 8.00
N ASP A 379 15.25 -10.18 8.16
CA ASP A 379 14.10 -10.92 7.68
C ASP A 379 13.04 -9.97 7.09
N ASP A 380 12.08 -10.52 6.36
CA ASP A 380 10.96 -9.78 5.81
C ASP A 380 10.04 -9.29 6.92
N ALA A 381 9.51 -8.08 6.78
CA ALA A 381 8.65 -7.43 7.75
C ALA A 381 7.36 -6.95 7.07
N THR A 382 6.26 -7.64 7.34
CA THR A 382 4.95 -7.38 6.74
C THR A 382 3.94 -6.93 7.78
N VAL A 383 3.19 -5.89 7.45
CA VAL A 383 2.03 -5.43 8.23
C VAL A 383 0.85 -5.19 7.31
N LEU A 384 -0.29 -5.73 7.67
CA LEU A 384 -1.60 -5.44 7.08
C LEU A 384 -2.48 -4.83 8.18
N LEU A 385 -2.88 -3.58 7.99
CA LEU A 385 -3.71 -2.81 8.93
C LEU A 385 -5.05 -2.48 8.29
N LEU A 386 -6.14 -2.93 8.90
CA LEU A 386 -7.50 -2.56 8.52
C LEU A 386 -8.12 -1.68 9.60
N GLU A 387 -8.77 -0.58 9.22
CA GLU A 387 -9.65 0.22 10.07
C GLU A 387 -11.09 0.05 9.59
N TRP A 388 -11.98 -0.35 10.50
CA TRP A 388 -13.41 -0.49 10.21
C TRP A 388 -14.20 0.69 10.75
N HIS A 389 -14.91 1.40 9.87
CA HIS A 389 -15.69 2.61 10.22
C HIS A 389 -17.11 2.31 10.64
N GLY A 390 -17.54 1.04 10.63
CA GLY A 390 -18.89 0.62 10.97
C GLY A 390 -19.82 0.45 9.77
N PRO A 391 -21.05 -0.03 10.02
CA PRO A 391 -21.99 -0.39 8.95
C PRO A 391 -22.47 0.78 8.11
N HIS A 392 -22.42 1.98 8.66
CA HIS A 392 -22.86 3.21 7.97
C HIS A 392 -21.68 3.98 7.34
N GLY A 393 -20.46 3.53 7.63
CA GLY A 393 -19.24 4.19 7.16
C GLY A 393 -19.03 5.58 7.77
N VAL A 394 -18.00 6.26 7.30
CA VAL A 394 -17.79 7.70 7.57
C VAL A 394 -18.42 8.48 6.43
N PRO A 395 -19.16 9.58 6.70
CA PRO A 395 -19.61 10.48 5.65
C PRO A 395 -18.43 10.90 4.78
N ARG A 396 -18.59 10.92 3.44
CA ARG A 396 -17.51 11.25 2.50
C ARG A 396 -16.82 12.58 2.80
N ASP A 397 -17.57 13.52 3.39
CA ASP A 397 -17.05 14.85 3.78
C ASP A 397 -16.07 14.79 4.96
N ASP A 398 -16.11 13.73 5.77
CA ASP A 398 -15.24 13.53 6.95
C ASP A 398 -14.08 12.56 6.69
N MET A 399 -14.05 11.90 5.53
CA MET A 399 -12.93 11.03 5.13
C MET A 399 -11.72 11.87 4.70
N ALA A 400 -10.86 12.20 5.66
CA ALA A 400 -9.50 12.59 5.30
C ALA A 400 -8.72 11.30 4.96
N PRO A 401 -8.46 10.99 3.72
CA PRO A 401 -7.86 11.74 2.61
C PRO A 401 -8.68 11.78 1.31
N ILE A 402 -9.96 11.50 1.33
CA ILE A 402 -10.80 11.55 0.13
C ILE A 402 -11.84 12.66 0.30
N LYS A 403 -11.40 13.91 0.39
CA LYS A 403 -12.30 15.02 0.16
C LYS A 403 -12.62 15.01 -1.33
N SER A 404 -13.88 14.71 -1.65
CA SER A 404 -14.42 14.92 -3.00
C SER A 404 -14.19 16.37 -3.41
N PRO A 405 -13.86 16.62 -4.69
CA PRO A 405 -13.66 17.97 -5.21
C PRO A 405 -14.90 18.85 -5.10
#